data_243c6b9431e638c628e38ec8001e6d5d
#
_entry.id   243c6b9431e638c628e38ec8001e6d5d
#
_cell.length_a   1.000
_cell.length_b   1.000
_cell.length_c   1.000
_cell.angle_alpha   90.00
_cell.angle_beta   90.00
_cell.angle_gamma   90.00
#
_symmetry.space_group_name_H-M   'P 1'
#
loop_
_entity.id
_entity.type
_entity.pdbx_description
1 polymer ?
#
loop_
_entity_poly.entity_id
_entity_poly.type
_entity_poly.pdbx_seq_one_letter_code
_entity_poly.pdbx_strand_id
1 'polypeptide(L)'
;MDYVAYLTPVAMEIRQLVQQKIRIIENSSICKKTTYFGYIDTRRRELSICTARIIAFGDAERHINETLLHESAHVAQACKTGFRGMRAFGINSSALVLTASREQDLKMFDRVYRNNKALEREAFWMEDKPNEVLYVVNKYCF
;
A
#
# COMPACT_ATOMS: atom_id res chain seq x y z
N MET A 1 19.24 -7.53 0.52
CA MET A 1 18.37 -8.69 0.69
C MET A 1 17.17 -8.52 -0.21
N ASP A 2 16.81 -9.54 -0.94
CA ASP A 2 15.65 -9.47 -1.84
C ASP A 2 14.36 -9.71 -1.04
N TYR A 3 13.55 -8.67 -0.89
CA TYR A 3 12.27 -8.74 -0.18
C TYR A 3 11.27 -9.71 -0.85
N VAL A 4 11.47 -10.01 -2.13
CA VAL A 4 10.62 -10.92 -2.90
C VAL A 4 10.54 -12.30 -2.26
N ALA A 5 11.62 -12.74 -1.59
CA ALA A 5 11.64 -14.02 -0.89
C ALA A 5 10.59 -14.12 0.23
N TYR A 6 10.12 -13.00 0.76
CA TYR A 6 9.10 -12.97 1.81
C TYR A 6 7.66 -13.01 1.27
N LEU A 7 7.47 -12.79 -0.04
CA LEU A 7 6.13 -12.61 -0.60
C LEU A 7 5.37 -13.92 -0.73
N THR A 8 4.08 -13.88 -0.39
CA THR A 8 3.16 -14.98 -0.67
C THR A 8 2.92 -15.08 -2.18
N PRO A 9 2.42 -16.22 -2.70
CA PRO A 9 2.14 -16.35 -4.14
C PRO A 9 1.22 -15.27 -4.68
N VAL A 10 0.16 -14.90 -3.96
CA VAL A 10 -0.77 -13.84 -4.42
C VAL A 10 -0.08 -12.47 -4.38
N ALA A 11 0.72 -12.19 -3.36
CA ALA A 11 1.48 -10.94 -3.30
C ALA A 11 2.48 -10.84 -4.45
N MET A 12 3.11 -11.94 -4.84
CA MET A 12 3.98 -11.99 -6.02
C MET A 12 3.22 -11.65 -7.30
N GLU A 13 2.04 -12.19 -7.46
CA GLU A 13 1.18 -11.90 -8.62
C GLU A 13 0.81 -10.40 -8.66
N ILE A 14 0.40 -9.85 -7.53
CA ILE A 14 0.09 -8.42 -7.40
C ILE A 14 1.31 -7.58 -7.75
N ARG A 15 2.49 -7.94 -7.23
CA ARG A 15 3.73 -7.24 -7.54
C ARG A 15 4.01 -7.21 -9.04
N GLN A 16 3.85 -8.34 -9.72
CA GLN A 16 4.07 -8.43 -11.16
C GLN A 16 3.12 -7.52 -11.95
N LEU A 17 1.86 -7.45 -11.55
CA LEU A 17 0.88 -6.56 -12.17
C LEU A 17 1.21 -5.09 -11.91
N VAL A 18 1.48 -4.76 -10.66
CA VAL A 18 1.76 -3.38 -10.23
C VAL A 18 3.01 -2.84 -10.91
N GLN A 19 4.04 -3.67 -11.09
CA GLN A 19 5.27 -3.26 -11.78
C GLN A 19 5.07 -2.80 -13.22
N GLN A 20 3.96 -3.18 -13.85
CA GLN A 20 3.65 -2.70 -15.20
C GLN A 20 3.17 -1.26 -15.21
N LYS A 21 2.80 -0.72 -14.06
CA LYS A 21 2.25 0.63 -13.93
C LYS A 21 3.13 1.58 -13.14
N ILE A 22 3.96 1.04 -12.24
CA ILE A 22 4.74 1.85 -11.30
C ILE A 22 6.06 1.12 -11.01
N ARG A 23 7.10 1.89 -10.71
CA ARG A 23 8.39 1.32 -10.32
C ARG A 23 8.40 1.03 -8.82
N ILE A 24 8.77 -0.20 -8.45
CA ILE A 24 8.92 -0.60 -7.05
C ILE A 24 10.40 -0.49 -6.68
N ILE A 25 10.69 0.27 -5.65
CA ILE A 25 12.05 0.50 -5.15
C ILE A 25 12.14 0.23 -3.65
N GLU A 26 13.32 -0.21 -3.20
CA GLU A 26 13.59 -0.45 -1.78
C GLU A 26 14.36 0.71 -1.17
N ASN A 27 14.02 1.05 0.06
CA ASN A 27 14.80 1.96 0.90
C ASN A 27 15.13 3.30 0.22
N SER A 28 14.14 3.89 -0.45
CA SER A 28 14.28 5.21 -1.07
C SER A 28 14.50 6.30 0.00
N SER A 29 14.80 7.50 -0.44
CA SER A 29 15.05 8.65 0.46
C SER A 29 13.89 8.93 1.41
N ILE A 30 12.65 8.64 1.01
CA ILE A 30 11.47 8.83 1.88
C ILE A 30 11.55 7.97 3.13
N CYS A 31 12.17 6.79 3.05
CA CYS A 31 12.34 5.90 4.19
C CYS A 31 13.22 6.50 5.29
N LYS A 32 14.13 7.43 4.92
CA LYS A 32 14.98 8.14 5.88
C LYS A 32 14.28 9.34 6.51
N LYS A 33 13.26 9.87 5.84
CA LYS A 33 12.56 11.09 6.26
C LYS A 33 11.28 10.81 7.05
N THR A 34 10.79 9.58 7.03
CA THR A 34 9.52 9.19 7.67
C THR A 34 9.71 7.93 8.49
N THR A 35 8.65 7.55 9.23
CA THR A 35 8.59 6.29 9.96
C THR A 35 7.76 5.24 9.21
N TYR A 36 7.37 5.51 7.98
CA TYR A 36 6.51 4.62 7.19
C TYR A 36 7.23 3.35 6.76
N PHE A 37 6.48 2.27 6.59
CA PHE A 37 6.98 1.03 6.00
C PHE A 37 6.94 1.08 4.47
N GLY A 38 6.05 1.88 3.90
CA GLY A 38 5.95 2.06 2.47
C GLY A 38 5.39 3.42 2.12
N TYR A 39 5.53 3.80 0.85
CA TYR A 39 5.09 5.09 0.36
C TYR A 39 4.87 5.02 -1.16
N ILE A 40 3.84 5.69 -1.64
CA ILE A 40 3.60 5.85 -3.07
C ILE A 40 3.79 7.32 -3.47
N ASP A 41 4.57 7.53 -4.53
CA ASP A 41 4.72 8.83 -5.18
C ASP A 41 4.07 8.73 -6.56
N THR A 42 2.89 9.31 -6.72
CA THR A 42 2.12 9.22 -7.96
C THR A 42 2.75 10.04 -9.08
N ARG A 43 3.44 11.12 -8.76
CA ARG A 43 4.09 11.99 -9.75
C ARG A 43 5.27 11.29 -10.40
N ARG A 44 6.11 10.62 -9.59
CA ARG A 44 7.28 9.88 -10.06
C ARG A 44 6.96 8.46 -10.47
N ARG A 45 5.76 7.98 -10.17
CA ARG A 45 5.35 6.59 -10.34
C ARG A 45 6.34 5.65 -9.67
N GLU A 46 6.54 5.89 -8.38
CA GLU A 46 7.42 5.09 -7.54
C GLU A 46 6.67 4.58 -6.31
N LEU A 47 6.77 3.29 -6.05
CA LEU A 47 6.30 2.64 -4.84
C LEU A 47 7.54 2.24 -4.04
N SER A 48 7.72 2.81 -2.86
CA SER A 48 8.86 2.52 -1.99
C SER A 48 8.46 1.53 -0.91
N ILE A 49 9.30 0.54 -0.68
CA ILE A 49 9.19 -0.37 0.46
C ILE A 49 10.42 -0.16 1.32
N CYS A 50 10.22 0.17 2.58
CA CYS A 50 11.31 0.44 3.53
C CYS A 50 11.75 -0.86 4.20
N THR A 51 12.33 -1.76 3.40
CA THR A 51 12.65 -3.12 3.82
C THR A 51 13.62 -3.18 4.99
N ALA A 52 14.62 -2.29 5.03
CA ALA A 52 15.56 -2.23 6.16
C ALA A 52 14.85 -1.92 7.47
N ARG A 53 13.91 -0.97 7.46
CA ARG A 53 13.12 -0.62 8.65
C ARG A 53 12.21 -1.77 9.07
N ILE A 54 11.55 -2.41 8.11
CA ILE A 54 10.64 -3.52 8.38
C ILE A 54 11.39 -4.68 9.04
N ILE A 55 12.55 -5.02 8.50
CA ILE A 55 13.37 -6.11 9.03
C ILE A 55 13.85 -5.79 10.45
N ALA A 56 14.27 -4.55 10.70
CA ALA A 56 14.69 -4.10 12.03
C ALA A 56 13.53 -4.10 13.02
N PHE A 57 12.31 -3.82 12.57
CA PHE A 57 11.11 -3.81 13.40
C PHE A 57 10.70 -5.21 13.85
N GLY A 58 10.84 -6.22 12.98
CA GLY A 58 10.48 -7.61 13.24
C GLY A 58 9.25 -8.06 12.49
N ASP A 59 9.00 -9.38 12.51
CA ASP A 59 7.91 -10.03 11.78
C ASP A 59 7.90 -9.61 10.30
N ALA A 60 9.07 -9.73 9.69
CA ALA A 60 9.33 -9.19 8.35
C ALA A 60 8.38 -9.75 7.29
N GLU A 61 8.08 -11.05 7.33
CA GLU A 61 7.19 -11.67 6.36
C GLU A 61 5.82 -10.99 6.35
N ARG A 62 5.20 -10.85 7.51
CA ARG A 62 3.89 -10.21 7.64
C ARG A 62 3.94 -8.76 7.18
N HIS A 63 4.89 -7.98 7.69
CA HIS A 63 4.93 -6.55 7.40
C HIS A 63 5.32 -6.23 5.96
N ILE A 64 6.17 -7.03 5.33
CA ILE A 64 6.51 -6.85 3.92
C ILE A 64 5.28 -7.12 3.04
N ASN A 65 4.57 -8.23 3.30
CA ASN A 65 3.35 -8.53 2.54
C ASN A 65 2.27 -7.47 2.74
N GLU A 66 1.98 -7.09 3.99
CA GLU A 66 1.00 -6.06 4.28
C GLU A 66 1.36 -4.71 3.65
N THR A 67 2.64 -4.34 3.67
CA THR A 67 3.11 -3.09 3.05
C THR A 67 2.91 -3.12 1.54
N LEU A 68 3.31 -4.20 0.89
CA LEU A 68 3.10 -4.32 -0.56
C LEU A 68 1.61 -4.24 -0.92
N LEU A 69 0.75 -4.95 -0.16
CA LEU A 69 -0.69 -4.94 -0.39
C LEU A 69 -1.29 -3.55 -0.15
N HIS A 70 -0.90 -2.87 0.92
CA HIS A 70 -1.34 -1.53 1.26
C HIS A 70 -1.00 -0.53 0.14
N GLU A 71 0.26 -0.51 -0.28
CA GLU A 71 0.71 0.41 -1.31
C GLU A 71 0.14 0.03 -2.69
N SER A 72 -0.08 -1.25 -2.95
CA SER A 72 -0.72 -1.69 -4.19
C SER A 72 -2.19 -1.27 -4.27
N ALA A 73 -2.91 -1.21 -3.14
CA ALA A 73 -4.24 -0.62 -3.09
C ALA A 73 -4.19 0.86 -3.51
N HIS A 74 -3.19 1.60 -3.05
CA HIS A 74 -2.99 2.99 -3.48
C HIS A 74 -2.66 3.09 -4.97
N VAL A 75 -1.91 2.13 -5.52
CA VAL A 75 -1.67 2.09 -6.98
C VAL A 75 -2.99 1.98 -7.74
N ALA A 76 -3.89 1.11 -7.29
CA ALA A 76 -5.22 0.97 -7.91
C ALA A 76 -6.03 2.27 -7.79
N GLN A 77 -5.96 2.96 -6.66
CA GLN A 77 -6.59 4.28 -6.46
C GLN A 77 -5.99 5.33 -7.41
N ALA A 78 -4.69 5.26 -7.68
CA ALA A 78 -4.00 6.13 -8.64
C ALA A 78 -4.38 5.78 -10.08
N CYS A 79 -4.54 4.51 -10.40
CA CYS A 79 -4.97 4.07 -11.73
C CYS A 79 -6.34 4.66 -12.12
N LYS A 80 -7.24 4.86 -11.14
CA LYS A 80 -8.56 5.45 -11.39
C LYS A 80 -8.48 6.86 -11.99
N THR A 81 -7.38 7.57 -11.75
CA THR A 81 -7.19 8.95 -12.19
C THR A 81 -6.07 9.08 -13.22
N GLY A 82 -5.54 7.96 -13.72
CA GLY A 82 -4.38 7.96 -14.61
C GLY A 82 -3.15 8.55 -13.94
N PHE A 83 -2.99 8.32 -12.65
CA PHE A 83 -1.89 8.82 -11.83
C PHE A 83 -1.89 10.35 -11.66
N ARG A 84 -3.03 10.98 -11.81
CA ARG A 84 -3.23 12.41 -11.49
C ARG A 84 -3.70 12.56 -10.04
N GLY A 85 -3.01 11.93 -9.11
CA GLY A 85 -3.41 11.75 -7.74
C GLY A 85 -4.03 10.39 -7.51
N MET A 86 -4.90 10.27 -6.52
CA MET A 86 -5.57 9.03 -6.15
C MET A 86 -7.05 9.30 -5.89
N ARG A 87 -7.90 8.31 -6.18
CA ARG A 87 -9.33 8.41 -5.88
C ARG A 87 -9.77 7.13 -5.18
N ALA A 88 -10.53 7.29 -4.10
CA ALA A 88 -11.09 6.15 -3.37
C ALA A 88 -12.00 5.30 -4.28
N PHE A 89 -12.10 4.01 -3.95
CA PHE A 89 -12.96 3.08 -4.69
C PHE A 89 -14.44 3.37 -4.46
N GLY A 90 -14.76 4.09 -3.38
CA GLY A 90 -16.14 4.41 -3.03
C GLY A 90 -16.81 3.33 -2.20
N ILE A 91 -16.04 2.47 -1.55
CA ILE A 91 -16.58 1.45 -0.66
C ILE A 91 -17.20 2.16 0.56
N ASN A 92 -18.42 1.76 0.92
CA ASN A 92 -19.09 2.33 2.08
C ASN A 92 -18.22 2.13 3.33
N SER A 93 -17.92 3.21 4.06
CA SER A 93 -17.05 3.17 5.23
C SER A 93 -17.54 2.22 6.31
N SER A 94 -18.86 1.99 6.41
CA SER A 94 -19.42 1.03 7.36
C SER A 94 -19.03 -0.42 7.04
N ALA A 95 -18.69 -0.73 5.80
CA ALA A 95 -18.20 -2.04 5.38
C ALA A 95 -16.69 -2.22 5.63
N LEU A 96 -15.97 -1.13 5.87
CA LEU A 96 -14.52 -1.12 6.05
C LEU A 96 -14.17 -1.13 7.54
N VAL A 97 -14.53 -2.22 8.22
CA VAL A 97 -14.25 -2.38 9.66
C VAL A 97 -12.78 -2.72 9.84
N LEU A 98 -12.07 -1.87 10.59
CA LEU A 98 -10.65 -2.06 10.88
C LEU A 98 -10.45 -2.66 12.27
N THR A 99 -9.34 -3.39 12.45
CA THR A 99 -8.89 -3.80 13.78
C THR A 99 -8.53 -2.55 14.62
N ALA A 100 -8.48 -2.71 15.94
CA ALA A 100 -8.09 -1.61 16.82
C ALA A 100 -6.71 -1.04 16.46
N SER A 101 -5.77 -1.92 16.11
CA SER A 101 -4.43 -1.53 15.68
C SER A 101 -4.47 -0.69 14.40
N ARG A 102 -5.24 -1.11 13.40
CA ARG A 102 -5.37 -0.36 12.15
C ARG A 102 -6.11 0.96 12.32
N GLU A 103 -7.12 1.01 13.19
CA GLU A 103 -7.78 2.29 13.53
C GLU A 103 -6.78 3.28 14.14
N GLN A 104 -5.88 2.79 15.00
CA GLN A 104 -4.84 3.62 15.59
C GLN A 104 -3.88 4.15 14.51
N ASP A 105 -3.45 3.29 13.59
CA ASP A 105 -2.59 3.69 12.48
C ASP A 105 -3.28 4.74 11.60
N LEU A 106 -4.56 4.54 11.29
CA LEU A 106 -5.33 5.50 10.50
C LEU A 106 -5.39 6.87 11.18
N LYS A 107 -5.56 6.93 12.50
CA LYS A 107 -5.57 8.19 13.25
C LYS A 107 -4.23 8.92 13.15
N MET A 108 -3.13 8.20 13.14
CA MET A 108 -1.81 8.79 12.97
C MET A 108 -1.65 9.43 11.60
N PHE A 109 -2.14 8.76 10.55
CA PHE A 109 -2.15 9.31 9.20
C PHE A 109 -3.07 10.52 9.05
N ASP A 110 -4.22 10.51 9.72
CA ASP A 110 -5.19 11.61 9.67
C ASP A 110 -4.60 12.94 10.15
N ARG A 111 -3.66 12.89 11.10
CA ARG A 111 -2.95 14.09 11.59
C ARG A 111 -2.04 14.71 10.52
N VAL A 112 -1.54 13.90 9.59
CA VAL A 112 -0.56 14.33 8.57
C VAL A 112 -1.25 14.58 7.22
N TYR A 113 -2.31 13.83 6.89
CA TYR A 113 -2.95 13.83 5.58
C TYR A 113 -4.47 13.96 5.71
N ARG A 114 -4.95 15.09 6.21
CA ARG A 114 -6.38 15.35 6.53
C ARG A 114 -7.36 15.02 5.40
N ASN A 115 -6.93 15.10 4.14
CA ASN A 115 -7.80 14.91 2.98
C ASN A 115 -7.78 13.48 2.42
N ASN A 116 -7.02 12.57 3.03
CA ASN A 116 -6.78 11.24 2.48
C ASN A 116 -7.33 10.11 3.34
N LYS A 117 -8.21 10.42 4.30
CA LYS A 117 -8.72 9.43 5.25
C LYS A 117 -9.45 8.27 4.57
N ALA A 118 -10.28 8.55 3.57
CA ALA A 118 -11.00 7.51 2.83
C ALA A 118 -10.03 6.60 2.06
N LEU A 119 -9.00 7.18 1.45
CA LEU A 119 -7.96 6.44 0.72
C LEU A 119 -7.22 5.50 1.66
N GLU A 120 -6.80 6.01 2.82
CA GLU A 120 -6.05 5.22 3.80
C GLU A 120 -6.91 4.15 4.45
N ARG A 121 -8.18 4.42 4.75
CA ARG A 121 -9.08 3.41 5.32
C ARG A 121 -9.24 2.22 4.38
N GLU A 122 -9.41 2.47 3.09
CA GLU A 122 -9.50 1.40 2.10
C GLU A 122 -8.21 0.57 2.06
N ALA A 123 -7.06 1.24 2.03
CA ALA A 123 -5.77 0.56 1.99
C ALA A 123 -5.50 -0.26 3.27
N PHE A 124 -5.77 0.30 4.44
CA PHE A 124 -5.64 -0.43 5.72
C PHE A 124 -6.58 -1.63 5.78
N TRP A 125 -7.80 -1.49 5.27
CA TRP A 125 -8.75 -2.60 5.25
C TRP A 125 -8.28 -3.72 4.32
N MET A 126 -7.66 -3.39 3.20
CA MET A 126 -7.22 -4.36 2.18
C MET A 126 -5.87 -5.01 2.48
N GLU A 127 -5.05 -4.44 3.35
CA GLU A 127 -3.65 -4.86 3.48
C GLU A 127 -3.47 -6.31 3.96
N ASP A 128 -4.49 -6.92 4.56
CA ASP A 128 -4.51 -8.33 4.94
C ASP A 128 -5.47 -9.16 4.07
N LYS A 129 -5.95 -8.60 2.95
CA LYS A 129 -6.91 -9.22 2.05
C LYS A 129 -6.37 -9.24 0.63
N PRO A 130 -5.42 -10.13 0.32
CA PRO A 130 -4.74 -10.13 -0.97
C PRO A 130 -5.69 -10.27 -2.17
N ASN A 131 -6.77 -11.02 -2.04
CA ASN A 131 -7.73 -11.17 -3.13
C ASN A 131 -8.50 -9.88 -3.43
N GLU A 132 -8.76 -9.06 -2.42
CA GLU A 132 -9.38 -7.75 -2.61
C GLU A 132 -8.44 -6.79 -3.33
N VAL A 133 -7.15 -6.79 -2.96
CA VAL A 133 -6.14 -5.99 -3.63
C VAL A 133 -5.97 -6.43 -5.08
N LEU A 134 -5.88 -7.74 -5.32
CA LEU A 134 -5.80 -8.27 -6.67
C LEU A 134 -6.99 -7.84 -7.52
N TYR A 135 -8.19 -7.89 -6.96
CA TYR A 135 -9.42 -7.47 -7.63
C TYR A 135 -9.36 -5.99 -8.06
N VAL A 136 -9.01 -5.08 -7.15
CA VAL A 136 -8.99 -3.64 -7.48
C VAL A 136 -7.85 -3.29 -8.43
N VAL A 137 -6.71 -3.94 -8.32
CA VAL A 137 -5.59 -3.74 -9.26
C VAL A 137 -6.02 -4.14 -10.68
N ASN A 138 -6.62 -5.31 -10.84
CA ASN A 138 -7.12 -5.74 -12.14
C ASN A 138 -8.22 -4.83 -12.68
N LYS A 139 -9.15 -4.43 -11.82
CA LYS A 139 -10.30 -3.63 -12.23
C LYS A 139 -9.91 -2.24 -12.72
N TYR A 140 -8.99 -1.58 -12.02
CA TYR A 140 -8.69 -0.16 -12.27
C TYR A 140 -7.42 0.08 -13.08
N CYS A 141 -6.47 -0.86 -13.08
CA CYS A 141 -5.19 -0.70 -13.76
C CYS A 141 -5.15 -1.41 -15.12
N PHE A 142 -6.06 -2.32 -15.38
CA PHE A 142 -6.10 -3.14 -16.60
C PHE A 142 -7.56 -3.33 -17.06
#